data_75e63dabe75d83baf3f6fb205d8d690a
#
_entry.id   75e63dabe75d83baf3f6fb205d8d690a
#
_cell.length_a   1.000
_cell.length_b   1.000
_cell.length_c   1.000
_cell.angle_alpha   90.00
_cell.angle_beta   90.00
_cell.angle_gamma   90.00
#
_symmetry.space_group_name_H-M   'P 1'
#
loop_
_entity.id
_entity.type
_entity.pdbx_description
1 polymer ?
#
loop_
_entity_poly.entity_id
_entity_poly.type
_entity_poly.pdbx_seq_one_letter_code
_entity_poly.pdbx_strand_id
1 'polypeptide(L)'
;MKKSILAALAGTPVSPPPIWLMRQAGRHLPEYRCLRQQTAGFLNLVCSPAQACEVTLQPVRRYGMDGSILFSDILVVPWALGQDLSFQEGEGPCLGPLPALAPDQELDLSRLAPIYETLRRLTVELAGTQVTQLGFVGAPWTVATYMIEGRKPSFQKSRDFLETNLAEPLFKTLIRATISYAQGQIAAGAEVIKIFDSWASELSGDDLLRWSVDPMIEIAESLTPTPVIFFPRNQHNVLKYLQKNYQKPFGFALGETANLLEVQDLADPLVCLQGNLSPEILLGPEALQEQGVATLLRQVQGRPHIVNLGHGVDKSTDPARVQALVDQVKAG
;
A
#
# COMPACT_ATOMS: atom_id res chain seq x y z
N MET A 1 12.84 14.98 -16.95
CA MET A 1 13.36 13.71 -16.37
C MET A 1 12.19 12.90 -15.83
N LYS A 2 12.24 11.57 -15.92
CA LYS A 2 11.24 10.68 -15.32
C LYS A 2 11.39 10.73 -13.80
N LYS A 3 10.27 10.78 -13.04
CA LYS A 3 10.28 10.75 -11.56
C LYS A 3 11.02 9.50 -11.05
N SER A 4 11.77 9.62 -9.97
CA SER A 4 12.68 8.57 -9.47
C SER A 4 12.00 7.24 -9.18
N ILE A 5 10.80 7.26 -8.55
CA ILE A 5 10.00 6.04 -8.30
C ILE A 5 9.57 5.40 -9.62
N LEU A 6 9.11 6.19 -10.60
CA LEU A 6 8.70 5.65 -11.91
C LEU A 6 9.89 5.11 -12.72
N ALA A 7 11.08 5.69 -12.55
CA ALA A 7 12.31 5.16 -13.15
C ALA A 7 12.69 3.80 -12.53
N ALA A 8 12.67 3.71 -11.20
CA ALA A 8 12.94 2.46 -10.49
C ALA A 8 11.93 1.36 -10.90
N LEU A 9 10.63 1.67 -10.93
CA LEU A 9 9.59 0.72 -11.35
C LEU A 9 9.71 0.28 -12.82
N ALA A 10 10.37 1.08 -13.65
CA ALA A 10 10.69 0.70 -15.03
C ALA A 10 12.00 -0.11 -15.15
N GLY A 11 12.57 -0.59 -14.04
CA GLY A 11 13.80 -1.38 -14.02
C GLY A 11 15.10 -0.56 -14.11
N THR A 12 15.04 0.76 -13.91
CA THR A 12 16.25 1.61 -13.95
C THR A 12 16.78 1.83 -12.53
N PRO A 13 18.04 1.47 -12.23
CA PRO A 13 18.66 1.85 -10.98
C PRO A 13 18.72 3.37 -10.82
N VAL A 14 18.36 3.87 -9.64
CA VAL A 14 18.41 5.29 -9.28
C VAL A 14 19.31 5.47 -8.08
N SER A 15 20.21 6.46 -8.11
CA SER A 15 21.12 6.77 -7.00
C SER A 15 21.03 8.26 -6.66
N PRO A 16 20.78 8.61 -5.38
CA PRO A 16 20.30 7.72 -4.32
C PRO A 16 18.93 7.12 -4.66
N PRO A 17 18.58 5.93 -4.09
CA PRO A 17 17.31 5.31 -4.35
C PRO A 17 16.15 6.16 -3.79
N PRO A 18 14.99 6.24 -4.49
CA PRO A 18 13.85 7.00 -4.01
C PRO A 18 13.29 6.42 -2.72
N ILE A 19 12.73 7.30 -1.87
CA ILE A 19 12.17 6.94 -0.57
C ILE A 19 10.74 7.47 -0.38
N TRP A 20 9.89 6.61 0.11
CA TRP A 20 8.62 6.94 0.76
C TRP A 20 8.32 5.88 1.82
N LEU A 21 7.45 6.17 2.77
CA LEU A 21 7.18 5.24 3.88
C LEU A 21 5.69 4.91 3.99
N MET A 22 5.40 3.63 4.20
CA MET A 22 4.04 3.20 4.56
C MET A 22 3.62 3.86 5.87
N ARG A 23 2.40 4.44 5.89
CA ARG A 23 1.87 5.24 7.01
C ARG A 23 2.69 6.50 7.32
N GLN A 24 3.40 7.05 6.32
CA GLN A 24 4.14 8.31 6.45
C GLN A 24 3.23 9.49 6.87
N ALA A 25 1.97 9.52 6.44
CA ALA A 25 0.92 10.37 6.99
C ALA A 25 0.23 9.61 8.13
N GLY A 26 0.44 10.03 9.37
CA GLY A 26 -0.05 9.25 10.49
C GLY A 26 0.14 9.90 11.87
N ARG A 27 -0.25 9.16 12.91
CA ARG A 27 -0.31 9.63 14.30
C ARG A 27 1.04 10.06 14.91
N HIS A 28 2.16 9.71 14.31
CA HIS A 28 3.48 10.20 14.72
C HIS A 28 3.66 11.69 14.41
N LEU A 29 2.98 12.24 13.38
CA LEU A 29 3.04 13.66 13.02
C LEU A 29 2.17 14.53 13.92
N PRO A 30 2.72 15.60 14.52
CA PRO A 30 1.92 16.55 15.31
C PRO A 30 0.83 17.23 14.46
N GLU A 31 1.13 17.66 13.23
CA GLU A 31 0.18 18.29 12.32
C GLU A 31 -0.96 17.35 11.92
N TYR A 32 -0.70 16.05 11.75
CA TYR A 32 -1.76 15.07 11.54
C TYR A 32 -2.67 14.99 12.77
N ARG A 33 -2.09 14.89 13.97
CA ARG A 33 -2.88 14.82 15.22
C ARG A 33 -3.76 16.04 15.40
N CYS A 34 -3.23 17.25 15.10
CA CYS A 34 -3.98 18.49 15.18
C CYS A 34 -5.20 18.48 14.23
N LEU A 35 -4.98 18.11 12.96
CA LEU A 35 -6.06 18.03 11.97
C LEU A 35 -7.05 16.93 12.31
N ARG A 36 -6.57 15.79 12.80
CA ARG A 36 -7.41 14.64 13.18
C ARG A 36 -8.36 14.97 14.34
N GLN A 37 -7.96 15.82 15.28
CA GLN A 37 -8.80 16.28 16.40
C GLN A 37 -9.95 17.18 15.92
N GLN A 38 -9.78 17.87 14.80
CA GLN A 38 -10.81 18.74 14.21
C GLN A 38 -11.81 17.96 13.35
N THR A 39 -11.62 16.66 13.18
CA THR A 39 -12.44 15.83 12.29
C THR A 39 -13.20 14.77 13.09
N ALA A 40 -14.50 14.64 12.84
CA ALA A 40 -15.37 13.68 13.50
C ALA A 40 -15.19 12.24 12.96
N GLY A 41 -14.03 11.63 13.21
CA GLY A 41 -13.77 10.25 12.82
C GLY A 41 -12.84 10.09 11.59
N PHE A 42 -12.28 8.89 11.43
CA PHE A 42 -11.31 8.59 10.36
C PHE A 42 -11.96 8.64 8.96
N LEU A 43 -13.14 8.06 8.81
CA LEU A 43 -13.84 8.02 7.53
C LEU A 43 -14.23 9.43 7.05
N ASN A 44 -14.63 10.31 7.98
CA ASN A 44 -14.93 11.71 7.65
C ASN A 44 -13.67 12.44 7.16
N LEU A 45 -12.50 12.14 7.71
CA LEU A 45 -11.23 12.68 7.24
C LEU A 45 -10.92 12.18 5.81
N VAL A 46 -11.07 10.89 5.55
CA VAL A 46 -10.89 10.30 4.21
C VAL A 46 -11.86 10.91 3.19
N CYS A 47 -13.12 11.16 3.61
CA CYS A 47 -14.16 11.75 2.77
C CYS A 47 -14.12 13.29 2.70
N SER A 48 -13.13 13.94 3.31
CA SER A 48 -12.91 15.39 3.20
C SER A 48 -11.73 15.68 2.26
N PRO A 49 -11.97 15.99 0.96
CA PRO A 49 -10.87 16.10 -0.02
C PRO A 49 -9.78 17.10 0.36
N ALA A 50 -10.16 18.24 0.95
CA ALA A 50 -9.20 19.25 1.38
C ALA A 50 -8.32 18.75 2.53
N GLN A 51 -8.93 18.10 3.53
CA GLN A 51 -8.19 17.60 4.69
C GLN A 51 -7.36 16.36 4.34
N ALA A 52 -7.89 15.43 3.54
CA ALA A 52 -7.17 14.25 3.09
C ALA A 52 -5.96 14.63 2.20
N CYS A 53 -6.13 15.64 1.34
CA CYS A 53 -5.03 16.20 0.54
C CYS A 53 -3.95 16.80 1.45
N GLU A 54 -4.32 17.64 2.42
CA GLU A 54 -3.37 18.23 3.38
C GLU A 54 -2.61 17.14 4.13
N VAL A 55 -3.31 16.15 4.70
CA VAL A 55 -2.69 15.02 5.42
C VAL A 55 -1.71 14.25 4.51
N THR A 56 -2.07 14.02 3.27
CA THR A 56 -1.23 13.31 2.31
C THR A 56 0.07 14.08 2.02
N LEU A 57 0.00 15.42 1.98
CA LEU A 57 1.14 16.28 1.69
C LEU A 57 2.05 16.55 2.90
N GLN A 58 1.56 16.40 4.13
CA GLN A 58 2.36 16.66 5.34
C GLN A 58 3.74 15.98 5.33
N PRO A 59 3.87 14.66 5.11
CA PRO A 59 5.17 14.00 5.07
C PRO A 59 6.02 14.41 3.86
N VAL A 60 5.40 14.75 2.73
CA VAL A 60 6.11 15.25 1.54
C VAL A 60 6.78 16.57 1.86
N ARG A 61 6.04 17.52 2.46
CA ARG A 61 6.56 18.84 2.83
C ARG A 61 7.57 18.77 3.98
N ARG A 62 7.32 17.92 4.97
CA ARG A 62 8.19 17.79 6.14
C ARG A 62 9.50 17.10 5.83
N TYR A 63 9.46 15.98 5.15
CA TYR A 63 10.60 15.08 4.99
C TYR A 63 11.19 15.09 3.58
N GLY A 64 10.49 15.69 2.62
CA GLY A 64 10.90 15.64 1.21
C GLY A 64 10.80 14.24 0.61
N MET A 65 9.74 13.49 0.92
CA MET A 65 9.50 12.16 0.35
C MET A 65 9.39 12.20 -1.18
N ASP A 66 9.88 11.16 -1.85
CA ASP A 66 9.78 11.02 -3.32
C ASP A 66 8.42 10.45 -3.75
N GLY A 67 7.65 9.91 -2.82
CA GLY A 67 6.31 9.40 -3.04
C GLY A 67 5.27 10.04 -2.13
N SER A 68 4.12 10.39 -2.71
CA SER A 68 2.93 10.87 -2.02
C SER A 68 1.86 9.79 -2.13
N ILE A 69 1.69 8.97 -1.07
CA ILE A 69 0.64 7.95 -1.05
C ILE A 69 -0.66 8.55 -0.52
N LEU A 70 -1.74 8.34 -1.27
CA LEU A 70 -3.10 8.78 -0.91
C LEU A 70 -3.44 8.42 0.54
N PHE A 71 -3.96 9.38 1.30
CA PHE A 71 -4.54 9.10 2.61
C PHE A 71 -5.95 8.53 2.47
N SER A 72 -6.08 7.22 2.64
CA SER A 72 -7.33 6.46 2.53
C SER A 72 -7.22 5.16 3.32
N ASP A 73 -8.13 4.21 3.09
CA ASP A 73 -8.11 2.85 3.64
C ASP A 73 -8.48 1.82 2.58
N ILE A 74 -7.99 0.58 2.70
CA ILE A 74 -8.33 -0.53 1.78
C ILE A 74 -9.80 -0.94 1.89
N LEU A 75 -10.46 -0.62 3.00
CA LEU A 75 -11.84 -1.01 3.30
C LEU A 75 -12.88 -0.04 2.75
N VAL A 76 -12.46 0.99 2.01
CA VAL A 76 -13.41 1.84 1.26
C VAL A 76 -14.11 1.07 0.13
N VAL A 77 -13.52 -0.03 -0.36
CA VAL A 77 -14.15 -0.91 -1.36
C VAL A 77 -15.35 -1.66 -0.78
N PRO A 78 -15.25 -2.44 0.32
CA PRO A 78 -16.43 -3.03 0.94
C PRO A 78 -17.47 -1.99 1.41
N TRP A 79 -17.01 -0.81 1.87
CA TRP A 79 -17.92 0.27 2.21
C TRP A 79 -18.70 0.76 0.99
N ALA A 80 -18.05 0.92 -0.15
CA ALA A 80 -18.71 1.30 -1.40
C ALA A 80 -19.58 0.18 -2.00
N LEU A 81 -19.36 -1.07 -1.60
CA LEU A 81 -20.22 -2.22 -1.89
C LEU A 81 -21.44 -2.32 -0.95
N GLY A 82 -21.58 -1.41 0.02
CA GLY A 82 -22.72 -1.33 0.93
C GLY A 82 -22.50 -1.95 2.30
N GLN A 83 -21.31 -2.48 2.61
CA GLN A 83 -21.01 -2.96 3.96
C GLN A 83 -20.76 -1.77 4.90
N ASP A 84 -21.33 -1.80 6.09
CA ASP A 84 -21.09 -0.77 7.09
C ASP A 84 -19.61 -0.78 7.53
N LEU A 85 -19.01 0.41 7.59
CA LEU A 85 -17.63 0.60 8.02
C LEU A 85 -17.54 1.68 9.08
N SER A 86 -16.91 1.35 10.20
CA SER A 86 -16.58 2.30 11.25
C SER A 86 -15.15 2.11 11.72
N PHE A 87 -14.58 3.12 12.37
CA PHE A 87 -13.24 3.08 12.95
C PHE A 87 -13.34 3.43 14.43
N GLN A 88 -13.00 2.47 15.29
CA GLN A 88 -12.99 2.65 16.73
C GLN A 88 -11.57 2.99 17.19
N GLU A 89 -11.45 3.96 18.08
CA GLU A 89 -10.15 4.37 18.60
C GLU A 89 -9.52 3.23 19.42
N GLY A 90 -8.29 2.84 19.02
CA GLY A 90 -7.57 1.73 19.66
C GLY A 90 -7.88 0.34 19.09
N GLU A 91 -9.04 0.12 18.49
CA GLU A 91 -9.46 -1.18 17.95
C GLU A 91 -9.24 -1.32 16.43
N GLY A 92 -9.20 -0.21 15.71
CA GLY A 92 -9.05 -0.20 14.26
C GLY A 92 -10.39 -0.24 13.50
N PRO A 93 -10.40 -0.78 12.26
CA PRO A 93 -11.60 -0.86 11.45
C PRO A 93 -12.57 -1.92 12.00
N CYS A 94 -13.86 -1.63 11.87
CA CYS A 94 -14.95 -2.54 12.20
C CYS A 94 -15.97 -2.51 11.06
N LEU A 95 -16.21 -3.68 10.46
CA LEU A 95 -17.22 -3.86 9.43
C LEU A 95 -18.46 -4.52 10.04
N GLY A 96 -19.62 -4.12 9.53
CA GLY A 96 -20.89 -4.76 9.79
C GLY A 96 -20.97 -6.17 9.18
N PRO A 97 -22.14 -6.84 9.28
CA PRO A 97 -22.34 -8.13 8.66
C PRO A 97 -22.00 -8.10 7.16
N LEU A 98 -21.49 -9.24 6.63
CA LEU A 98 -21.27 -9.39 5.21
C LEU A 98 -22.59 -9.22 4.45
N PRO A 99 -22.70 -8.21 3.53
CA PRO A 99 -23.93 -8.01 2.79
C PRO A 99 -24.15 -9.12 1.76
N ALA A 100 -25.43 -9.37 1.42
CA ALA A 100 -25.76 -10.20 0.28
C ALA A 100 -25.42 -9.43 -1.00
N LEU A 101 -24.26 -9.74 -1.60
CA LEU A 101 -23.81 -9.09 -2.83
C LEU A 101 -24.45 -9.79 -4.05
N ALA A 102 -25.03 -8.99 -4.95
CA ALA A 102 -25.43 -9.51 -6.27
C ALA A 102 -24.21 -9.86 -7.11
N PRO A 103 -24.29 -10.83 -8.04
CA PRO A 103 -23.16 -11.20 -8.90
C PRO A 103 -22.60 -10.04 -9.72
N ASP A 104 -23.42 -9.04 -10.01
CA ASP A 104 -23.11 -7.82 -10.78
C ASP A 104 -23.09 -6.55 -9.90
N GLN A 105 -22.98 -6.72 -8.57
CA GLN A 105 -22.93 -5.59 -7.64
C GLN A 105 -21.85 -4.61 -8.03
N GLU A 106 -22.25 -3.36 -8.25
CA GLU A 106 -21.38 -2.24 -8.56
C GLU A 106 -21.02 -1.42 -7.29
N LEU A 107 -19.93 -0.66 -7.40
CA LEU A 107 -19.53 0.29 -6.36
C LEU A 107 -20.47 1.49 -6.32
N ASP A 108 -20.84 1.92 -5.14
CA ASP A 108 -21.42 3.25 -4.95
C ASP A 108 -20.32 4.32 -5.14
N LEU A 109 -20.24 4.83 -6.37
CA LEU A 109 -19.24 5.83 -6.75
C LEU A 109 -19.41 7.15 -5.98
N SER A 110 -20.58 7.45 -5.43
CA SER A 110 -20.80 8.65 -4.62
C SER A 110 -19.98 8.61 -3.33
N ARG A 111 -19.79 7.43 -2.76
CA ARG A 111 -18.92 7.20 -1.59
C ARG A 111 -17.43 7.37 -1.92
N LEU A 112 -17.03 7.06 -3.15
CA LEU A 112 -15.63 7.14 -3.59
C LEU A 112 -15.26 8.50 -4.20
N ALA A 113 -16.24 9.30 -4.63
CA ALA A 113 -16.04 10.60 -5.27
C ALA A 113 -15.13 11.55 -4.47
N PRO A 114 -15.25 11.68 -3.13
CA PRO A 114 -14.35 12.51 -2.34
C PRO A 114 -12.88 12.02 -2.39
N ILE A 115 -12.65 10.71 -2.47
CA ILE A 115 -11.31 10.10 -2.54
C ILE A 115 -10.65 10.43 -3.88
N TYR A 116 -11.41 10.33 -4.97
CA TYR A 116 -10.93 10.74 -6.30
C TYR A 116 -10.67 12.25 -6.38
N GLU A 117 -11.50 13.06 -5.73
CA GLU A 117 -11.28 14.51 -5.64
C GLU A 117 -9.99 14.84 -4.85
N THR A 118 -9.68 14.08 -3.81
CA THR A 118 -8.40 14.19 -3.10
C THR A 118 -7.22 13.99 -4.04
N LEU A 119 -7.26 12.96 -4.89
CA LEU A 119 -6.21 12.69 -5.87
C LEU A 119 -6.07 13.81 -6.91
N ARG A 120 -7.18 14.37 -7.41
CA ARG A 120 -7.13 15.52 -8.34
C ARG A 120 -6.47 16.74 -7.70
N ARG A 121 -6.78 17.02 -6.44
CA ARG A 121 -6.12 18.10 -5.67
C ARG A 121 -4.64 17.85 -5.51
N LEU A 122 -4.25 16.62 -5.16
CA LEU A 122 -2.84 16.23 -5.07
C LEU A 122 -2.12 16.41 -6.42
N THR A 123 -2.77 16.10 -7.54
CA THR A 123 -2.19 16.32 -8.87
C THR A 123 -1.87 17.79 -9.11
N VAL A 124 -2.74 18.71 -8.66
CA VAL A 124 -2.49 20.16 -8.77
C VAL A 124 -1.35 20.59 -7.84
N GLU A 125 -1.38 20.16 -6.57
CA GLU A 125 -0.37 20.51 -5.56
C GLU A 125 1.04 19.96 -5.89
N LEU A 126 1.11 18.80 -6.53
CA LEU A 126 2.36 18.14 -6.92
C LEU A 126 2.84 18.53 -8.32
N ALA A 127 2.10 19.39 -9.03
CA ALA A 127 2.46 19.80 -10.38
C ALA A 127 3.86 20.44 -10.42
N GLY A 128 4.69 20.00 -11.38
CA GLY A 128 6.08 20.49 -11.53
C GLY A 128 7.08 19.91 -10.51
N THR A 129 6.65 19.10 -9.54
CA THR A 129 7.55 18.40 -8.61
C THR A 129 8.01 17.05 -9.17
N GLN A 130 9.04 16.45 -8.53
CA GLN A 130 9.50 15.08 -8.82
C GLN A 130 8.80 14.02 -7.97
N VAL A 131 7.84 14.42 -7.13
CA VAL A 131 7.10 13.51 -6.25
C VAL A 131 6.13 12.66 -7.07
N THR A 132 6.18 11.34 -6.89
CA THR A 132 5.25 10.40 -7.53
C THR A 132 3.98 10.26 -6.69
N GLN A 133 2.82 10.40 -7.34
CA GLN A 133 1.53 10.22 -6.68
C GLN A 133 1.13 8.74 -6.71
N LEU A 134 1.06 8.13 -5.51
CA LEU A 134 0.68 6.72 -5.36
C LEU A 134 -0.77 6.60 -4.91
N GLY A 135 -1.53 5.80 -5.65
CA GLY A 135 -2.77 5.21 -5.19
C GLY A 135 -2.51 3.83 -4.58
N PHE A 136 -3.54 3.26 -3.96
CA PHE A 136 -3.45 1.90 -3.45
C PHE A 136 -4.81 1.23 -3.33
N VAL A 137 -4.78 -0.09 -3.27
CA VAL A 137 -5.95 -0.95 -3.04
C VAL A 137 -5.59 -2.10 -2.11
N GLY A 138 -6.60 -2.70 -1.47
CA GLY A 138 -6.44 -3.98 -0.79
C GLY A 138 -6.56 -5.14 -1.77
N ALA A 139 -5.72 -6.16 -1.60
CA ALA A 139 -5.90 -7.42 -2.31
C ALA A 139 -7.20 -8.12 -1.88
N PRO A 140 -7.86 -8.86 -2.77
CA PRO A 140 -9.15 -9.49 -2.49
C PRO A 140 -9.15 -10.38 -1.24
N TRP A 141 -8.10 -11.16 -0.99
CA TRP A 141 -7.99 -11.97 0.23
C TRP A 141 -8.02 -11.13 1.50
N THR A 142 -7.16 -10.13 1.59
CA THR A 142 -7.13 -9.24 2.78
C THR A 142 -8.48 -8.54 2.97
N VAL A 143 -9.10 -8.03 1.90
CA VAL A 143 -10.40 -7.35 1.99
C VAL A 143 -11.51 -8.31 2.38
N ALA A 144 -11.60 -9.50 1.75
CA ALA A 144 -12.57 -10.53 2.09
C ALA A 144 -12.46 -10.96 3.55
N THR A 145 -11.23 -11.15 4.05
CA THR A 145 -10.96 -11.49 5.46
C THR A 145 -11.59 -10.46 6.40
N TYR A 146 -11.39 -9.15 6.16
CA TYR A 146 -12.05 -8.12 6.95
C TYR A 146 -13.57 -8.14 6.82
N MET A 147 -14.10 -8.35 5.62
CA MET A 147 -15.55 -8.42 5.38
C MET A 147 -16.21 -9.56 6.14
N ILE A 148 -15.56 -10.73 6.22
CA ILE A 148 -16.07 -11.94 6.85
C ILE A 148 -15.91 -11.89 8.38
N GLU A 149 -14.73 -11.47 8.85
CA GLU A 149 -14.40 -11.45 10.28
C GLU A 149 -14.98 -10.22 11.01
N GLY A 150 -15.20 -9.13 10.30
CA GLY A 150 -15.80 -7.87 10.79
C GLY A 150 -14.87 -6.99 11.62
N ARG A 151 -13.86 -7.58 12.30
CA ARG A 151 -12.89 -6.90 13.16
C ARG A 151 -11.50 -7.53 12.97
N LYS A 152 -10.63 -7.41 13.98
CA LYS A 152 -9.33 -8.10 14.00
C LYS A 152 -9.53 -9.59 13.69
N PRO A 153 -8.99 -10.08 12.57
CA PRO A 153 -9.31 -11.43 12.10
C PRO A 153 -8.67 -12.49 12.98
N SER A 154 -9.42 -13.57 13.23
CA SER A 154 -8.92 -14.85 13.73
C SER A 154 -8.49 -15.78 12.60
N PHE A 155 -8.91 -15.46 11.39
CA PHE A 155 -8.73 -16.15 10.11
C PHE A 155 -9.50 -17.47 9.98
N GLN A 156 -10.03 -18.04 11.06
CA GLN A 156 -10.76 -19.32 10.98
C GLN A 156 -12.04 -19.19 10.16
N LYS A 157 -12.86 -18.16 10.44
CA LYS A 157 -14.08 -17.93 9.66
C LYS A 157 -13.79 -17.67 8.18
N SER A 158 -12.70 -16.96 7.90
CA SER A 158 -12.28 -16.68 6.53
C SER A 158 -11.86 -17.95 5.80
N ARG A 159 -11.12 -18.86 6.46
CA ARG A 159 -10.74 -20.16 5.88
C ARG A 159 -11.96 -21.05 5.65
N ASP A 160 -12.85 -21.15 6.66
CA ASP A 160 -14.08 -21.94 6.53
C ASP A 160 -14.96 -21.40 5.38
N PHE A 161 -14.96 -20.07 5.18
CA PHE A 161 -15.70 -19.45 4.09
C PHE A 161 -15.18 -19.85 2.71
N LEU A 162 -13.87 -20.04 2.55
CA LEU A 162 -13.27 -20.46 1.27
C LEU A 162 -13.79 -21.83 0.80
N GLU A 163 -14.24 -22.68 1.72
CA GLU A 163 -14.82 -24.01 1.42
C GLU A 163 -16.31 -23.93 0.98
N THR A 164 -16.90 -22.75 1.01
CA THR A 164 -18.30 -22.56 0.63
C THR A 164 -18.43 -22.18 -0.86
N ASN A 165 -19.63 -22.40 -1.39
CA ASN A 165 -19.97 -21.95 -2.75
C ASN A 165 -20.12 -20.43 -2.89
N LEU A 166 -19.98 -19.68 -1.78
CA LEU A 166 -20.03 -18.21 -1.78
C LEU A 166 -18.65 -17.57 -1.98
N ALA A 167 -17.56 -18.31 -1.83
CA ALA A 167 -16.20 -17.77 -1.95
C ALA A 167 -15.93 -17.20 -3.35
N GLU A 168 -16.10 -18.01 -4.38
CA GLU A 168 -15.86 -17.59 -5.78
C GLU A 168 -16.69 -16.35 -6.19
N PRO A 169 -18.00 -16.27 -5.91
CA PRO A 169 -18.79 -15.08 -6.19
C PRO A 169 -18.27 -13.83 -5.46
N LEU A 170 -17.90 -13.94 -4.17
CA LEU A 170 -17.35 -12.83 -3.41
C LEU A 170 -16.05 -12.34 -4.02
N PHE A 171 -15.10 -13.23 -4.30
CA PHE A 171 -13.80 -12.86 -4.86
C PHE A 171 -13.93 -12.23 -6.24
N LYS A 172 -14.77 -12.75 -7.12
CA LYS A 172 -15.07 -12.14 -8.43
C LYS A 172 -15.63 -10.72 -8.29
N THR A 173 -16.53 -10.51 -7.33
CA THR A 173 -17.07 -9.17 -7.06
C THR A 173 -15.99 -8.24 -6.52
N LEU A 174 -15.15 -8.69 -5.60
CA LEU A 174 -14.05 -7.90 -5.05
C LEU A 174 -13.00 -7.56 -6.10
N ILE A 175 -12.62 -8.48 -6.97
CA ILE A 175 -11.67 -8.22 -8.06
C ILE A 175 -12.20 -7.10 -8.95
N ARG A 176 -13.45 -7.21 -9.46
CA ARG A 176 -14.07 -6.18 -10.31
C ARG A 176 -14.18 -4.84 -9.60
N ALA A 177 -14.64 -4.83 -8.35
CA ALA A 177 -14.76 -3.62 -7.55
C ALA A 177 -13.39 -2.97 -7.32
N THR A 178 -12.36 -3.75 -7.02
CA THR A 178 -10.99 -3.27 -6.82
C THR A 178 -10.41 -2.70 -8.11
N ILE A 179 -10.62 -3.35 -9.25
CA ILE A 179 -10.22 -2.84 -10.57
C ILE A 179 -10.89 -1.49 -10.84
N SER A 180 -12.22 -1.40 -10.68
CA SER A 180 -12.98 -0.16 -10.89
C SER A 180 -12.47 0.98 -9.98
N TYR A 181 -12.23 0.68 -8.70
CA TYR A 181 -11.70 1.66 -7.75
C TYR A 181 -10.27 2.12 -8.12
N ALA A 182 -9.39 1.19 -8.51
CA ALA A 182 -8.03 1.51 -8.93
C ALA A 182 -8.01 2.35 -10.21
N GLN A 183 -8.83 2.00 -11.21
CA GLN A 183 -8.98 2.78 -12.46
C GLN A 183 -9.48 4.19 -12.17
N GLY A 184 -10.43 4.35 -11.22
CA GLY A 184 -10.88 5.66 -10.76
C GLY A 184 -9.77 6.48 -10.10
N GLN A 185 -8.87 5.85 -9.33
CA GLN A 185 -7.68 6.51 -8.77
C GLN A 185 -6.71 6.95 -9.87
N ILE A 186 -6.46 6.11 -10.87
CA ILE A 186 -5.61 6.43 -12.02
C ILE A 186 -6.20 7.60 -12.81
N ALA A 187 -7.49 7.56 -13.13
CA ALA A 187 -8.18 8.65 -13.81
C ALA A 187 -8.16 9.98 -13.02
N ALA A 188 -8.04 9.88 -11.68
CA ALA A 188 -7.91 11.03 -10.78
C ALA A 188 -6.46 11.49 -10.57
N GLY A 189 -5.45 10.83 -11.18
CA GLY A 189 -4.06 11.26 -11.19
C GLY A 189 -3.07 10.36 -10.46
N ALA A 190 -3.47 9.18 -9.95
CA ALA A 190 -2.51 8.23 -9.42
C ALA A 190 -1.59 7.70 -10.52
N GLU A 191 -0.28 7.75 -10.30
CA GLU A 191 0.76 7.34 -11.26
C GLU A 191 1.24 5.91 -11.02
N VAL A 192 0.98 5.38 -9.84
CA VAL A 192 1.33 4.01 -9.40
C VAL A 192 0.19 3.50 -8.52
N ILE A 193 -0.13 2.22 -8.63
CA ILE A 193 -1.07 1.56 -7.69
C ILE A 193 -0.31 0.52 -6.87
N LYS A 194 -0.41 0.61 -5.54
CA LYS A 194 0.10 -0.43 -4.65
C LYS A 194 -1.04 -1.36 -4.22
N ILE A 195 -0.82 -2.67 -4.38
CA ILE A 195 -1.79 -3.70 -4.00
C ILE A 195 -1.33 -4.31 -2.67
N PHE A 196 -2.08 -4.06 -1.61
CA PHE A 196 -1.74 -4.51 -0.26
C PHE A 196 -2.43 -5.83 0.07
N ASP A 197 -1.66 -6.90 0.24
CA ASP A 197 -2.15 -8.13 0.85
C ASP A 197 -1.49 -8.37 2.21
N SER A 198 -2.04 -7.73 3.22
CA SER A 198 -1.51 -7.75 4.59
C SER A 198 -1.59 -9.13 5.24
N TRP A 199 -2.49 -9.98 4.77
CA TRP A 199 -2.80 -11.29 5.32
C TRP A 199 -2.40 -12.45 4.38
N ALA A 200 -1.58 -12.19 3.36
CA ALA A 200 -1.09 -13.22 2.43
C ALA A 200 -0.44 -14.41 3.15
N SER A 201 0.27 -14.14 4.27
CA SER A 201 0.94 -15.16 5.09
C SER A 201 -0.02 -16.15 5.78
N GLU A 202 -1.31 -15.86 5.80
CA GLU A 202 -2.33 -16.76 6.36
C GLU A 202 -2.78 -17.85 5.38
N LEU A 203 -2.34 -17.75 4.13
CA LEU A 203 -2.54 -18.75 3.08
C LEU A 203 -1.22 -19.43 2.72
N SER A 204 -1.32 -20.65 2.18
CA SER A 204 -0.16 -21.42 1.70
C SER A 204 -0.56 -22.29 0.50
N GLY A 205 0.45 -22.79 -0.23
CA GLY A 205 0.22 -23.70 -1.36
C GLY A 205 -0.70 -23.11 -2.42
N ASP A 206 -1.62 -23.93 -2.92
CA ASP A 206 -2.56 -23.57 -3.99
C ASP A 206 -3.55 -22.48 -3.55
N ASP A 207 -3.93 -22.44 -2.26
CA ASP A 207 -4.82 -21.40 -1.74
C ASP A 207 -4.17 -20.01 -1.80
N LEU A 208 -2.88 -19.92 -1.51
CA LEU A 208 -2.12 -18.66 -1.64
C LEU A 208 -2.16 -18.16 -3.09
N LEU A 209 -1.97 -19.03 -4.05
CA LEU A 209 -2.05 -18.67 -5.46
C LEU A 209 -3.48 -18.27 -5.84
N ARG A 210 -4.44 -19.11 -5.56
CA ARG A 210 -5.85 -18.96 -5.98
C ARG A 210 -6.52 -17.72 -5.37
N TRP A 211 -6.33 -17.47 -4.08
CA TRP A 211 -7.09 -16.46 -3.36
C TRP A 211 -6.34 -15.14 -3.12
N SER A 212 -5.01 -15.15 -3.27
CA SER A 212 -4.17 -13.97 -3.08
C SER A 212 -3.47 -13.55 -4.38
N VAL A 213 -2.60 -14.41 -4.93
CA VAL A 213 -1.66 -13.98 -5.98
C VAL A 213 -2.34 -13.81 -7.34
N ASP A 214 -3.14 -14.79 -7.79
CA ASP A 214 -3.84 -14.70 -9.07
C ASP A 214 -4.83 -13.52 -9.12
N PRO A 215 -5.64 -13.25 -8.07
CA PRO A 215 -6.43 -12.02 -7.99
C PRO A 215 -5.62 -10.73 -8.10
N MET A 216 -4.44 -10.67 -7.48
CA MET A 216 -3.56 -9.49 -7.61
C MET A 216 -3.02 -9.34 -9.04
N ILE A 217 -2.70 -10.44 -9.73
CA ILE A 217 -2.28 -10.41 -11.14
C ILE A 217 -3.41 -9.92 -12.02
N GLU A 218 -4.63 -10.43 -11.86
CA GLU A 218 -5.81 -10.01 -12.64
C GLU A 218 -6.08 -8.50 -12.48
N ILE A 219 -6.00 -7.99 -11.24
CA ILE A 219 -6.10 -6.56 -10.97
C ILE A 219 -4.99 -5.81 -11.71
N ALA A 220 -3.74 -6.21 -11.55
CA ALA A 220 -2.59 -5.53 -12.14
C ALA A 220 -2.63 -5.50 -13.68
N GLU A 221 -3.05 -6.59 -14.32
CA GLU A 221 -3.24 -6.67 -15.78
C GLU A 221 -4.26 -5.65 -16.28
N SER A 222 -5.35 -5.47 -15.53
CA SER A 222 -6.43 -4.53 -15.86
C SER A 222 -6.03 -3.04 -15.68
N LEU A 223 -4.90 -2.76 -15.02
CA LEU A 223 -4.41 -1.40 -14.76
C LEU A 223 -3.34 -0.93 -15.76
N THR A 224 -2.95 -1.78 -16.71
CA THR A 224 -1.93 -1.44 -17.72
C THR A 224 -2.35 -0.19 -18.52
N PRO A 225 -1.43 0.78 -18.77
CA PRO A 225 0.03 0.73 -18.56
C PRO A 225 0.53 1.30 -17.20
N THR A 226 -0.36 1.55 -16.25
CA THR A 226 0.03 2.08 -14.93
C THR A 226 0.86 1.04 -14.17
N PRO A 227 2.07 1.38 -13.68
CA PRO A 227 2.89 0.46 -12.91
C PRO A 227 2.24 0.11 -11.57
N VAL A 228 2.44 -1.14 -11.14
CA VAL A 228 1.93 -1.65 -9.87
C VAL A 228 3.06 -2.04 -8.92
N ILE A 229 2.79 -2.01 -7.62
CA ILE A 229 3.65 -2.55 -6.57
C ILE A 229 2.86 -3.63 -5.84
N PHE A 230 3.27 -4.88 -5.99
CA PHE A 230 2.70 -6.01 -5.23
C PHE A 230 3.25 -6.03 -3.81
N PHE A 231 2.40 -6.26 -2.84
CA PHE A 231 2.82 -6.45 -1.44
C PHE A 231 2.09 -7.64 -0.80
N PRO A 232 2.41 -8.88 -1.21
CA PRO A 232 2.01 -10.09 -0.48
C PRO A 232 2.89 -10.22 0.75
N ARG A 233 2.47 -9.59 1.85
CA ARG A 233 3.29 -9.47 3.06
C ARG A 233 3.75 -10.83 3.57
N ASN A 234 5.07 -10.96 3.82
CA ASN A 234 5.74 -12.17 4.30
C ASN A 234 5.61 -13.40 3.36
N GLN A 235 5.30 -13.19 2.08
CA GLN A 235 5.21 -14.23 1.05
C GLN A 235 6.15 -13.91 -0.14
N HIS A 236 7.44 -13.65 0.14
CA HIS A 236 8.42 -13.33 -0.90
C HIS A 236 8.70 -14.50 -1.87
N ASN A 237 8.38 -15.74 -1.48
CA ASN A 237 8.50 -16.94 -2.31
C ASN A 237 7.60 -16.89 -3.57
N VAL A 238 6.50 -16.11 -3.56
CA VAL A 238 5.63 -15.96 -4.74
C VAL A 238 6.25 -15.11 -5.84
N LEU A 239 7.38 -14.45 -5.60
CA LEU A 239 8.03 -13.57 -6.57
C LEU A 239 8.33 -14.30 -7.90
N LYS A 240 8.83 -15.54 -7.85
CA LYS A 240 9.07 -16.34 -9.06
C LYS A 240 7.77 -16.63 -9.84
N TYR A 241 6.68 -16.88 -9.11
CA TYR A 241 5.37 -17.09 -9.74
C TYR A 241 4.87 -15.80 -10.39
N LEU A 242 4.98 -14.66 -9.70
CA LEU A 242 4.65 -13.35 -10.26
C LEU A 242 5.45 -13.04 -11.53
N GLN A 243 6.76 -13.22 -11.51
CA GLN A 243 7.63 -12.99 -12.68
C GLN A 243 7.25 -13.87 -13.89
N LYS A 244 6.77 -15.08 -13.63
CA LYS A 244 6.33 -16.01 -14.69
C LYS A 244 4.96 -15.60 -15.27
N ASN A 245 4.06 -15.11 -14.46
CA ASN A 245 2.65 -14.92 -14.83
C ASN A 245 2.26 -13.45 -15.06
N TYR A 246 3.13 -12.49 -14.72
CA TYR A 246 2.94 -11.06 -14.98
C TYR A 246 4.18 -10.49 -15.69
N GLN A 247 4.07 -10.29 -17.01
CA GLN A 247 5.20 -9.98 -17.89
C GLN A 247 5.47 -8.47 -18.09
N LYS A 248 4.96 -7.64 -17.21
CA LYS A 248 5.14 -6.18 -17.26
C LYS A 248 6.06 -5.71 -16.13
N PRO A 249 6.70 -4.53 -16.25
CA PRO A 249 7.48 -3.98 -15.16
C PRO A 249 6.62 -3.77 -13.91
N PHE A 250 7.11 -4.20 -12.76
CA PHE A 250 6.43 -4.06 -11.48
C PHE A 250 7.39 -3.84 -10.32
N GLY A 251 6.85 -3.34 -9.21
CA GLY A 251 7.51 -3.32 -7.93
C GLY A 251 7.06 -4.50 -7.06
N PHE A 252 7.98 -5.02 -6.26
CA PHE A 252 7.70 -6.05 -5.26
C PHE A 252 8.14 -5.58 -3.89
N ALA A 253 7.17 -5.35 -3.00
CA ALA A 253 7.45 -4.87 -1.65
C ALA A 253 7.67 -6.01 -0.67
N LEU A 254 8.63 -5.83 0.22
CA LEU A 254 9.07 -6.82 1.20
C LEU A 254 8.63 -6.45 2.61
N GLY A 255 8.26 -7.44 3.41
CA GLY A 255 8.09 -7.29 4.85
C GLY A 255 9.43 -7.20 5.57
N GLU A 256 9.41 -6.73 6.81
CA GLU A 256 10.61 -6.53 7.63
C GLU A 256 11.43 -7.81 7.91
N THR A 257 10.79 -8.97 7.85
CA THR A 257 11.43 -10.28 8.11
C THR A 257 12.11 -10.89 6.89
N ALA A 258 11.87 -10.34 5.70
CA ALA A 258 12.46 -10.87 4.47
C ALA A 258 13.97 -10.56 4.41
N ASN A 259 14.77 -11.57 4.05
CA ASN A 259 16.17 -11.36 3.74
C ASN A 259 16.29 -10.79 2.32
N LEU A 260 16.70 -9.53 2.23
CA LEU A 260 16.79 -8.81 0.96
C LEU A 260 17.70 -9.49 -0.06
N LEU A 261 18.86 -10.01 0.37
CA LEU A 261 19.80 -10.66 -0.53
C LEU A 261 19.24 -11.96 -1.12
N GLU A 262 18.58 -12.77 -0.29
CA GLU A 262 17.92 -14.00 -0.77
C GLU A 262 16.82 -13.67 -1.79
N VAL A 263 16.06 -12.59 -1.56
CA VAL A 263 15.02 -12.17 -2.52
C VAL A 263 15.64 -11.60 -3.79
N GLN A 264 16.77 -10.90 -3.71
CA GLN A 264 17.50 -10.42 -4.89
C GLN A 264 18.01 -11.57 -5.77
N ASP A 265 18.38 -12.70 -5.19
CA ASP A 265 18.79 -13.91 -5.92
C ASP A 265 17.61 -14.59 -6.65
N LEU A 266 16.37 -14.34 -6.17
CA LEU A 266 15.15 -14.83 -6.81
C LEU A 266 14.61 -13.87 -7.86
N ALA A 267 14.92 -12.58 -7.74
CA ALA A 267 14.38 -11.51 -8.56
C ALA A 267 15.14 -11.35 -9.88
N ASP A 268 14.40 -11.18 -10.99
CA ASP A 268 14.99 -10.63 -12.20
C ASP A 268 15.68 -9.30 -11.87
N PRO A 269 16.87 -9.02 -12.42
CA PRO A 269 17.60 -7.80 -12.17
C PRO A 269 16.84 -6.50 -12.45
N LEU A 270 15.80 -6.54 -13.27
CA LEU A 270 14.96 -5.39 -13.62
C LEU A 270 13.72 -5.24 -12.71
N VAL A 271 13.41 -6.22 -11.87
CA VAL A 271 12.32 -6.09 -10.90
C VAL A 271 12.69 -5.08 -9.82
N CYS A 272 11.84 -4.08 -9.64
CA CYS A 272 12.03 -3.08 -8.60
C CYS A 272 11.62 -3.66 -7.24
N LEU A 273 12.59 -3.91 -6.36
CA LEU A 273 12.28 -4.28 -4.98
C LEU A 273 11.97 -3.03 -4.15
N GLN A 274 11.05 -3.15 -3.20
CA GLN A 274 10.72 -2.08 -2.26
C GLN A 274 10.85 -2.57 -0.82
N GLY A 275 11.48 -1.78 0.01
CA GLY A 275 11.61 -2.04 1.45
C GLY A 275 13.05 -2.01 1.89
N ASN A 276 13.42 -2.79 2.94
CA ASN A 276 12.51 -3.41 3.92
C ASN A 276 13.06 -3.17 5.34
N LEU A 277 13.40 -1.90 5.60
CA LEU A 277 13.88 -1.55 6.93
C LEU A 277 12.82 -1.89 7.99
N SER A 278 13.24 -2.44 9.13
CA SER A 278 12.34 -2.65 10.26
C SER A 278 11.87 -1.30 10.80
N PRO A 279 10.56 -1.11 11.07
CA PRO A 279 10.10 0.09 11.78
C PRO A 279 10.75 0.32 13.14
N GLU A 280 11.24 -0.75 13.78
CA GLU A 280 11.90 -0.69 15.09
C GLU A 280 13.18 0.13 15.08
N ILE A 281 13.85 0.27 13.94
CA ILE A 281 15.05 1.13 13.84
C ILE A 281 14.73 2.60 14.10
N LEU A 282 13.48 3.03 13.90
CA LEU A 282 13.02 4.38 14.18
C LEU A 282 12.70 4.60 15.66
N LEU A 283 12.56 3.52 16.43
CA LEU A 283 12.27 3.54 17.87
C LEU A 283 13.53 3.28 18.72
N GLY A 284 14.52 2.63 18.13
CA GLY A 284 15.77 2.26 18.78
C GLY A 284 16.83 3.36 18.76
N PRO A 285 18.07 3.04 19.19
CA PRO A 285 19.21 3.94 19.14
C PRO A 285 19.52 4.43 17.71
N GLU A 286 20.04 5.65 17.59
CA GLU A 286 20.38 6.25 16.28
C GLU A 286 21.40 5.43 15.51
N ALA A 287 22.40 4.88 16.18
CA ALA A 287 23.42 4.01 15.56
C ALA A 287 22.82 2.78 14.86
N LEU A 288 21.71 2.21 15.37
CA LEU A 288 21.01 1.11 14.69
C LEU A 288 20.35 1.55 13.39
N GLN A 289 19.79 2.76 13.37
CA GLN A 289 19.21 3.34 12.17
C GLN A 289 20.28 3.59 11.12
N GLU A 290 21.41 4.23 11.51
CA GLU A 290 22.53 4.51 10.61
C GLU A 290 23.10 3.21 10.01
N GLN A 291 23.33 2.19 10.84
CA GLN A 291 23.82 0.90 10.39
C GLN A 291 22.84 0.20 9.45
N GLY A 292 21.53 0.25 9.77
CA GLY A 292 20.48 -0.36 8.96
C GLY A 292 20.39 0.30 7.58
N VAL A 293 20.38 1.63 7.53
CA VAL A 293 20.36 2.40 6.27
C VAL A 293 21.61 2.14 5.45
N ALA A 294 22.79 2.24 6.04
CA ALA A 294 24.06 2.00 5.35
C ALA A 294 24.14 0.57 4.78
N THR A 295 23.61 -0.41 5.51
CA THR A 295 23.55 -1.80 5.05
C THR A 295 22.60 -1.94 3.87
N LEU A 296 21.37 -1.39 3.97
CA LEU A 296 20.41 -1.41 2.87
C LEU A 296 20.98 -0.77 1.61
N LEU A 297 21.56 0.44 1.72
CA LEU A 297 22.10 1.17 0.56
C LEU A 297 23.20 0.39 -0.16
N ARG A 298 24.09 -0.27 0.59
CA ARG A 298 25.10 -1.16 0.01
C ARG A 298 24.49 -2.35 -0.73
N GLN A 299 23.46 -2.97 -0.14
CA GLN A 299 22.80 -4.15 -0.72
C GLN A 299 22.05 -3.83 -2.01
N VAL A 300 21.49 -2.62 -2.14
CA VAL A 300 20.67 -2.22 -3.30
C VAL A 300 21.46 -1.48 -4.39
N GLN A 301 22.75 -1.29 -4.19
CA GLN A 301 23.60 -0.58 -5.15
C GLN A 301 23.53 -1.21 -6.54
N GLY A 302 23.21 -0.39 -7.55
CA GLY A 302 23.11 -0.83 -8.95
C GLY A 302 21.83 -1.64 -9.28
N ARG A 303 20.88 -1.73 -8.34
CA ARG A 303 19.58 -2.39 -8.56
C ARG A 303 18.43 -1.38 -8.52
N PRO A 304 17.34 -1.61 -9.29
CA PRO A 304 16.12 -0.85 -9.12
C PRO A 304 15.54 -1.09 -7.72
N HIS A 305 15.47 -0.02 -6.92
CA HIS A 305 14.98 -0.14 -5.53
C HIS A 305 14.25 1.12 -5.08
N ILE A 306 13.23 0.93 -4.23
CA ILE A 306 12.52 1.99 -3.52
C ILE A 306 12.70 1.74 -2.03
N VAL A 307 13.34 2.66 -1.33
CA VAL A 307 13.51 2.56 0.12
C VAL A 307 12.15 2.74 0.80
N ASN A 308 11.83 1.82 1.68
CA ASN A 308 10.64 1.86 2.53
C ASN A 308 10.90 1.04 3.80
N LEU A 309 9.98 1.11 4.74
CA LEU A 309 9.91 0.15 5.84
C LEU A 309 9.22 -1.14 5.37
N GLY A 310 9.49 -2.26 6.02
CA GLY A 310 8.79 -3.54 5.81
C GLY A 310 7.37 -3.55 6.39
N HIS A 311 7.01 -2.55 7.19
CA HIS A 311 5.67 -2.25 7.71
C HIS A 311 5.44 -0.73 7.75
N GLY A 312 4.35 -0.26 8.35
CA GLY A 312 4.08 1.18 8.49
C GLY A 312 4.87 1.83 9.63
N VAL A 313 5.11 3.13 9.53
CA VAL A 313 5.69 3.94 10.62
C VAL A 313 4.84 3.76 11.89
N ASP A 314 5.49 3.49 13.02
CA ASP A 314 4.80 3.38 14.30
C ASP A 314 4.31 4.75 14.80
N LYS A 315 3.18 4.76 15.51
CA LYS A 315 2.55 5.97 16.04
C LYS A 315 3.41 6.70 17.08
N SER A 316 4.33 6.01 17.72
CA SER A 316 5.24 6.54 18.75
C SER A 316 6.59 7.01 18.18
N THR A 317 6.80 6.87 16.86
CA THR A 317 8.04 7.32 16.22
C THR A 317 8.19 8.84 16.34
N ASP A 318 9.37 9.28 16.75
CA ASP A 318 9.73 10.70 16.73
C ASP A 318 9.87 11.17 15.25
N PRO A 319 9.18 12.25 14.84
CA PRO A 319 9.35 12.82 13.52
C PRO A 319 10.81 13.14 13.13
N ALA A 320 11.65 13.50 14.09
CA ALA A 320 13.07 13.75 13.85
C ALA A 320 13.81 12.49 13.37
N ARG A 321 13.40 11.30 13.85
CA ARG A 321 13.97 10.03 13.43
C ARG A 321 13.63 9.69 11.97
N VAL A 322 12.40 10.02 11.56
CA VAL A 322 11.98 9.87 10.15
C VAL A 322 12.75 10.83 9.26
N GLN A 323 12.97 12.10 9.70
CA GLN A 323 13.78 13.06 8.96
C GLN A 323 15.21 12.54 8.79
N ALA A 324 15.85 12.11 9.88
CA ALA A 324 17.20 11.54 9.83
C ALA A 324 17.31 10.33 8.87
N LEU A 325 16.30 9.45 8.86
CA LEU A 325 16.25 8.34 7.90
C LEU A 325 16.25 8.84 6.45
N VAL A 326 15.41 9.82 6.14
CA VAL A 326 15.32 10.38 4.77
C VAL A 326 16.63 11.05 4.38
N ASP A 327 17.22 11.84 5.28
CA ASP A 327 18.49 12.54 5.04
C ASP A 327 19.63 11.54 4.80
N GLN A 328 19.70 10.46 5.58
CA GLN A 328 20.69 9.37 5.41
C GLN A 328 20.54 8.69 4.04
N VAL A 329 19.31 8.38 3.63
CA VAL A 329 19.05 7.75 2.32
C VAL A 329 19.43 8.68 1.17
N LYS A 330 19.17 9.99 1.30
CA LYS A 330 19.46 10.99 0.28
C LYS A 330 20.93 11.39 0.21
N ALA A 331 21.68 11.19 1.26
CA ALA A 331 23.12 11.46 1.30
C ALA A 331 23.95 10.37 0.63
N GLY A 332 23.41 9.21 0.40
CA GLY A 332 24.15 8.22 -0.26
C GLY A 332 24.09 6.93 -0.46
#